data_e2df33d553bd6c15566790a239650d5d
#
_entry.id   e2df33d553bd6c15566790a239650d5d
#
_cell.length_a   1.000
_cell.length_b   1.000
_cell.length_c   1.000
_cell.angle_alpha   90.00
_cell.angle_beta   90.00
_cell.angle_gamma   90.00
#
_symmetry.space_group_name_H-M   'P 1'
#
loop_
_entity.id
_entity.type
_entity.pdbx_description
1 polymer ?
#
loop_
_entity_poly.entity_id
_entity_poly.type
_entity_poly.pdbx_seq_one_letter_code
_entity_poly.pdbx_strand_id
1 'polypeptide(L)'
;MENILDVKNLSVLLDTREKQSLLVDNVSFSLRPGECLGILGESGSGKSLTVKSILGLLDSSFKISGEAFYKNKDLLQESKENLRKIRGRSITMVLQNPMTCFDQLCRVGDQIGETFAVHLGLDEKAIREKAILTLEKMLIRDPEEVLEKFPHQLSGGMLQRIMIGIATAMEPDLLVAAEPTTAIDAITQYEILEEFLRIKNESNTAVIFITHDLGVVSKLADKIIVMSKGKVVDRGDFKHIVTAASDPYTRLLVEKRTAVMRRYRQFVDTPGGGRQC
;
A
#
# COMPACT_ATOMS: atom_id res chain seq x y z
N MET A 1 11.33 21.92 -2.28
CA MET A 1 11.68 20.58 -1.76
C MET A 1 11.70 19.62 -2.93
N GLU A 2 12.71 18.78 -3.01
CA GLU A 2 12.90 17.81 -4.08
C GLU A 2 11.95 16.61 -3.89
N ASN A 3 11.45 16.04 -4.99
CA ASN A 3 10.57 14.86 -4.93
C ASN A 3 11.38 13.64 -4.48
N ILE A 4 10.79 12.79 -3.64
CA ILE A 4 11.35 11.49 -3.29
C ILE A 4 11.14 10.48 -4.41
N LEU A 5 9.99 10.56 -5.09
CA LEU A 5 9.66 9.77 -6.27
C LEU A 5 9.06 10.69 -7.34
N ASP A 6 9.54 10.58 -8.57
CA ASP A 6 9.02 11.30 -9.73
C ASP A 6 8.83 10.32 -10.90
N VAL A 7 7.59 10.06 -11.27
CA VAL A 7 7.19 9.12 -12.32
C VAL A 7 6.70 9.90 -13.53
N LYS A 8 7.27 9.64 -14.72
CA LYS A 8 6.96 10.34 -15.95
C LYS A 8 6.64 9.37 -17.07
N ASN A 9 5.47 9.58 -17.67
CA ASN A 9 5.00 8.88 -18.86
C ASN A 9 5.12 7.35 -18.79
N LEU A 10 4.92 6.79 -17.57
CA LEU A 10 5.04 5.37 -17.32
C LEU A 10 3.97 4.60 -18.10
N SER A 11 4.41 3.64 -18.90
CA SER A 11 3.52 2.73 -19.62
C SER A 11 3.97 1.30 -19.44
N VAL A 12 3.00 0.39 -19.32
CA VAL A 12 3.23 -1.05 -19.13
C VAL A 12 2.44 -1.83 -20.16
N LEU A 13 3.16 -2.50 -21.05
CA LEU A 13 2.64 -3.37 -22.09
C LEU A 13 2.84 -4.83 -21.67
N LEU A 14 1.77 -5.60 -21.61
CA LEU A 14 1.88 -7.06 -21.56
C LEU A 14 2.13 -7.56 -22.99
N ASP A 15 3.26 -8.24 -23.20
CA ASP A 15 3.69 -8.76 -24.49
C ASP A 15 3.85 -10.27 -24.41
N THR A 16 2.80 -10.99 -24.76
CA THR A 16 2.79 -12.45 -24.82
C THR A 16 2.73 -12.91 -26.28
N ARG A 17 3.04 -14.18 -26.55
CA ARG A 17 2.97 -14.75 -27.89
C ARG A 17 1.60 -14.65 -28.54
N GLU A 18 0.55 -14.59 -27.73
CA GLU A 18 -0.85 -14.60 -28.19
C GLU A 18 -1.48 -13.20 -28.25
N LYS A 19 -1.00 -12.27 -27.41
CA LYS A 19 -1.65 -10.96 -27.25
C LYS A 19 -0.68 -9.90 -26.75
N GLN A 20 -0.82 -8.71 -27.34
CA GLN A 20 -0.26 -7.48 -26.77
C GLN A 20 -1.39 -6.64 -26.17
N SER A 21 -1.20 -6.18 -24.93
CA SER A 21 -2.20 -5.37 -24.24
C SER A 21 -1.50 -4.27 -23.43
N LEU A 22 -1.86 -3.02 -23.72
CA LEU A 22 -1.40 -1.86 -22.94
C LEU A 22 -2.23 -1.80 -21.65
N LEU A 23 -1.60 -2.07 -20.51
CA LEU A 23 -2.25 -2.19 -19.20
C LEU A 23 -2.10 -0.93 -18.35
N VAL A 24 -1.04 -0.16 -18.56
CA VAL A 24 -0.82 1.17 -17.98
C VAL A 24 -0.38 2.08 -19.12
N ASP A 25 -0.99 3.24 -19.23
CA ASP A 25 -0.83 4.15 -20.36
C ASP A 25 -0.54 5.57 -19.88
N ASN A 26 0.71 6.00 -20.08
CA ASN A 26 1.16 7.38 -19.85
C ASN A 26 0.86 7.93 -18.44
N VAL A 27 1.14 7.16 -17.41
CA VAL A 27 0.92 7.55 -16.01
C VAL A 27 2.09 8.40 -15.51
N SER A 28 1.77 9.59 -14.97
CA SER A 28 2.75 10.50 -14.38
C SER A 28 2.26 11.02 -13.03
N PHE A 29 3.13 11.02 -12.02
CA PHE A 29 2.87 11.60 -10.71
C PHE A 29 4.18 11.86 -9.97
N SER A 30 4.13 12.71 -8.95
CA SER A 30 5.29 12.97 -8.09
C SER A 30 4.90 12.94 -6.63
N LEU A 31 5.85 12.59 -5.77
CA LEU A 31 5.67 12.44 -4.33
C LEU A 31 6.84 13.09 -3.59
N ARG A 32 6.56 13.88 -2.57
CA ARG A 32 7.55 14.51 -1.70
C ARG A 32 7.77 13.66 -0.43
N PRO A 33 8.91 13.84 0.26
CA PRO A 33 9.09 13.25 1.59
C PRO A 33 7.94 13.63 2.52
N GLY A 34 7.43 12.67 3.30
CA GLY A 34 6.31 12.85 4.22
C GLY A 34 4.93 13.06 3.57
N GLU A 35 4.82 13.07 2.24
CA GLU A 35 3.56 13.21 1.52
C GLU A 35 2.87 11.86 1.30
N CYS A 36 1.55 11.82 1.37
CA CYS A 36 0.74 10.64 1.05
C CYS A 36 0.00 10.82 -0.27
N LEU A 37 0.29 9.95 -1.24
CA LEU A 37 -0.43 9.85 -2.52
C LEU A 37 -1.46 8.73 -2.46
N GLY A 38 -2.75 9.06 -2.56
CA GLY A 38 -3.82 8.10 -2.75
C GLY A 38 -3.96 7.71 -4.23
N ILE A 39 -3.92 6.41 -4.53
CA ILE A 39 -4.23 5.90 -5.88
C ILE A 39 -5.58 5.18 -5.82
N LEU A 40 -6.61 5.81 -6.36
CA LEU A 40 -7.98 5.30 -6.40
C LEU A 40 -8.32 4.63 -7.73
N GLY A 41 -9.25 3.69 -7.70
CA GLY A 41 -9.81 3.05 -8.89
C GLY A 41 -10.36 1.65 -8.58
N GLU A 42 -11.16 1.09 -9.48
CA GLU A 42 -11.68 -0.28 -9.37
C GLU A 42 -10.57 -1.34 -9.56
N SER A 43 -10.88 -2.60 -9.20
CA SER A 43 -9.97 -3.72 -9.49
C SER A 43 -9.69 -3.80 -11.00
N GLY A 44 -8.43 -4.06 -11.36
CA GLY A 44 -8.01 -4.10 -12.76
C GLY A 44 -7.75 -2.73 -13.42
N SER A 45 -7.88 -1.60 -12.71
CA SER A 45 -7.60 -0.27 -13.28
C SER A 45 -6.11 0.04 -13.51
N GLY A 46 -5.20 -0.83 -13.09
CA GLY A 46 -3.76 -0.68 -13.28
C GLY A 46 -2.96 -0.20 -12.06
N LYS A 47 -3.61 0.13 -10.92
CA LYS A 47 -2.98 0.70 -9.72
C LYS A 47 -1.75 -0.09 -9.22
N SER A 48 -1.98 -1.35 -8.87
CA SER A 48 -0.91 -2.22 -8.33
C SER A 48 0.15 -2.54 -9.39
N LEU A 49 -0.26 -2.62 -10.67
CA LEU A 49 0.66 -2.86 -11.78
C LEU A 49 1.61 -1.67 -11.96
N THR A 50 1.10 -0.43 -11.87
CA THR A 50 1.89 0.81 -11.92
C THR A 50 3.00 0.79 -10.87
N VAL A 51 2.68 0.46 -9.62
CA VAL A 51 3.70 0.45 -8.56
C VAL A 51 4.65 -0.73 -8.67
N LYS A 52 4.15 -1.92 -9.00
CA LYS A 52 5.01 -3.09 -9.25
C LYS A 52 5.99 -2.87 -10.40
N SER A 53 5.60 -2.15 -11.45
CA SER A 53 6.49 -1.82 -12.58
C SER A 53 7.63 -0.89 -12.15
N ILE A 54 7.34 0.15 -11.37
CA ILE A 54 8.33 1.08 -10.82
C ILE A 54 9.36 0.34 -9.95
N LEU A 55 8.90 -0.63 -9.17
CA LEU A 55 9.75 -1.40 -8.27
C LEU A 55 10.46 -2.57 -8.97
N GLY A 56 10.29 -2.77 -10.28
CA GLY A 56 10.89 -3.87 -11.02
C GLY A 56 10.44 -5.25 -10.50
N LEU A 57 9.15 -5.38 -10.11
CA LEU A 57 8.54 -6.62 -9.59
C LEU A 57 7.72 -7.38 -10.64
N LEU A 58 7.77 -6.93 -11.89
CA LEU A 58 7.13 -7.61 -13.01
C LEU A 58 8.12 -8.55 -13.70
N ASP A 59 7.60 -9.62 -14.28
CA ASP A 59 8.39 -10.57 -15.05
C ASP A 59 8.67 -10.08 -16.49
N SER A 60 9.41 -10.85 -17.27
CA SER A 60 9.86 -10.48 -18.62
C SER A 60 8.75 -10.42 -19.69
N SER A 61 7.51 -10.84 -19.37
CA SER A 61 6.37 -10.68 -20.25
C SER A 61 5.86 -9.24 -20.31
N PHE A 62 6.32 -8.38 -19.39
CA PHE A 62 5.93 -6.98 -19.35
C PHE A 62 7.06 -6.09 -19.93
N LYS A 63 6.71 -5.26 -20.88
CA LYS A 63 7.58 -4.18 -21.40
C LYS A 63 7.18 -2.88 -20.71
N ILE A 64 8.15 -2.25 -20.04
CA ILE A 64 7.94 -1.02 -19.27
C ILE A 64 8.67 0.10 -20.01
N SER A 65 8.03 1.25 -20.14
CA SER A 65 8.60 2.48 -20.71
C SER A 65 8.22 3.69 -19.88
N GLY A 66 8.94 4.79 -20.05
CA GLY A 66 8.83 5.99 -19.22
C GLY A 66 10.02 6.14 -18.28
N GLU A 67 9.87 6.91 -17.22
CA GLU A 67 10.91 7.20 -16.23
C GLU A 67 10.33 7.11 -14.82
N ALA A 68 11.13 6.64 -13.86
CA ALA A 68 10.74 6.56 -12.44
C ALA A 68 11.94 6.92 -11.54
N PHE A 69 12.11 8.20 -11.26
CA PHE A 69 13.22 8.68 -10.44
C PHE A 69 12.92 8.57 -8.95
N TYR A 70 13.74 7.81 -8.25
CA TYR A 70 13.83 7.78 -6.80
C TYR A 70 15.15 8.43 -6.37
N LYS A 71 15.08 9.53 -5.63
CA LYS A 71 16.29 10.32 -5.23
C LYS A 71 17.25 10.52 -6.41
N ASN A 72 16.72 10.97 -7.54
CA ASN A 72 17.45 11.23 -8.80
C ASN A 72 18.05 10.00 -9.50
N LYS A 73 17.69 8.78 -9.10
CA LYS A 73 18.07 7.54 -9.78
C LYS A 73 16.85 6.96 -10.50
N ASP A 74 16.96 6.71 -11.79
CA ASP A 74 15.88 6.09 -12.56
C ASP A 74 15.79 4.59 -12.24
N LEU A 75 14.78 4.20 -11.47
CA LEU A 75 14.56 2.81 -11.07
C LEU A 75 14.32 1.87 -12.26
N LEU A 76 13.82 2.37 -13.38
CA LEU A 76 13.55 1.55 -14.57
C LEU A 76 14.84 1.17 -15.31
N GLN A 77 15.94 1.91 -15.09
CA GLN A 77 17.25 1.66 -15.69
C GLN A 77 18.21 0.96 -14.71
N GLU A 78 17.81 0.81 -13.43
CA GLU A 78 18.67 0.20 -12.43
C GLU A 78 18.83 -1.30 -12.61
N SER A 79 20.01 -1.81 -12.27
CA SER A 79 20.28 -3.25 -12.23
C SER A 79 19.42 -3.97 -11.18
N LYS A 80 19.16 -5.25 -11.40
CA LYS A 80 18.43 -6.09 -10.41
C LYS A 80 19.11 -6.07 -9.04
N GLU A 81 20.43 -6.00 -9.00
CA GLU A 81 21.22 -5.94 -7.76
C GLU A 81 20.99 -4.62 -7.01
N ASN A 82 21.01 -3.49 -7.71
CA ASN A 82 20.74 -2.18 -7.12
C ASN A 82 19.28 -2.06 -6.64
N LEU A 83 18.32 -2.55 -7.41
CA LEU A 83 16.93 -2.63 -6.99
C LEU A 83 16.75 -3.50 -5.74
N ARG A 84 17.51 -4.60 -5.61
CA ARG A 84 17.48 -5.45 -4.42
C ARG A 84 17.95 -4.72 -3.15
N LYS A 85 18.95 -3.85 -3.27
CA LYS A 85 19.45 -3.01 -2.15
C LYS A 85 18.44 -1.95 -1.71
N ILE A 86 17.62 -1.44 -2.63
CA ILE A 86 16.60 -0.42 -2.38
C ILE A 86 15.34 -1.04 -1.76
N ARG A 87 14.88 -2.18 -2.32
CA ARG A 87 13.69 -2.89 -1.84
C ARG A 87 13.90 -3.47 -0.47
N GLY A 88 12.88 -3.35 0.38
CA GLY A 88 12.89 -3.85 1.75
C GLY A 88 13.67 -2.96 2.72
N ARG A 89 14.45 -1.98 2.25
CA ARG A 89 15.18 -1.03 3.10
C ARG A 89 14.71 0.41 2.90
N SER A 90 14.96 0.96 1.71
CA SER A 90 14.60 2.34 1.40
C SER A 90 13.18 2.48 0.87
N ILE A 91 12.72 1.47 0.15
CA ILE A 91 11.33 1.36 -0.33
C ILE A 91 10.77 0.05 0.18
N THR A 92 9.71 0.12 0.98
CA THR A 92 9.00 -1.06 1.51
C THR A 92 7.60 -1.15 0.93
N MET A 93 7.04 -2.36 0.91
CA MET A 93 5.72 -2.60 0.34
C MET A 93 4.89 -3.51 1.26
N VAL A 94 3.70 -3.05 1.60
CA VAL A 94 2.65 -3.83 2.27
C VAL A 94 1.69 -4.35 1.20
N LEU A 95 1.52 -5.67 1.12
CA LEU A 95 0.71 -6.34 0.10
C LEU A 95 -0.73 -6.55 0.57
N GLN A 96 -1.62 -6.80 -0.38
CA GLN A 96 -3.06 -6.94 -0.16
C GLN A 96 -3.43 -8.17 0.68
N ASN A 97 -2.73 -9.30 0.50
CA ASN A 97 -3.06 -10.56 1.17
C ASN A 97 -1.89 -11.02 2.06
N PRO A 98 -1.97 -10.80 3.38
CA PRO A 98 -0.91 -11.17 4.29
C PRO A 98 -0.65 -12.68 4.34
N MET A 99 -1.68 -13.52 4.15
CA MET A 99 -1.54 -14.98 4.17
C MET A 99 -0.62 -15.52 3.07
N THR A 100 -0.48 -14.80 1.96
CA THR A 100 0.40 -15.19 0.85
C THR A 100 1.81 -14.59 0.96
N CYS A 101 2.04 -13.73 1.95
CA CYS A 101 3.33 -13.08 2.16
C CYS A 101 4.23 -13.83 3.13
N PHE A 102 3.62 -14.68 3.97
CA PHE A 102 4.34 -15.50 4.94
C PHE A 102 4.40 -16.95 4.50
N ASP A 103 5.55 -17.58 4.72
CA ASP A 103 5.70 -19.03 4.57
C ASP A 103 4.97 -19.73 5.74
N GLN A 104 3.98 -20.56 5.40
CA GLN A 104 3.14 -21.25 6.37
C GLN A 104 3.88 -22.31 7.18
N LEU A 105 5.06 -22.71 6.75
CA LEU A 105 5.91 -23.74 7.36
C LEU A 105 7.00 -23.17 8.28
N CYS A 106 7.19 -21.85 8.27
CA CYS A 106 8.18 -21.15 9.08
C CYS A 106 7.50 -20.33 10.17
N ARG A 107 8.09 -20.23 11.36
CA ARG A 107 7.58 -19.36 12.43
C ARG A 107 7.63 -17.91 12.02
N VAL A 108 6.72 -17.12 12.55
CA VAL A 108 6.66 -15.68 12.28
C VAL A 108 7.94 -14.97 12.73
N GLY A 109 8.48 -15.35 13.88
CA GLY A 109 9.72 -14.81 14.41
C GLY A 109 10.92 -15.04 13.50
N ASP A 110 11.03 -16.24 12.90
CA ASP A 110 12.12 -16.57 11.98
C ASP A 110 12.06 -15.71 10.72
N GLN A 111 10.87 -15.48 10.17
CA GLN A 111 10.66 -14.66 8.96
C GLN A 111 10.92 -13.18 9.22
N ILE A 112 10.51 -12.66 10.38
CA ILE A 112 10.85 -11.29 10.83
C ILE A 112 12.37 -11.19 11.01
N GLY A 113 12.96 -12.16 11.67
CA GLY A 113 14.39 -12.23 11.96
C GLY A 113 15.24 -12.23 10.69
N GLU A 114 14.89 -13.07 9.71
CA GLU A 114 15.57 -13.11 8.41
C GLU A 114 15.49 -11.73 7.71
N THR A 115 14.32 -11.10 7.73
CA THR A 115 14.14 -9.79 7.12
C THR A 115 15.03 -8.73 7.79
N PHE A 116 15.08 -8.70 9.11
CA PHE A 116 15.92 -7.74 9.85
C PHE A 116 17.41 -8.04 9.69
N ALA A 117 17.81 -9.31 9.67
CA ALA A 117 19.20 -9.69 9.43
C ALA A 117 19.69 -9.21 8.06
N VAL A 118 18.90 -9.47 7.01
CA VAL A 118 19.26 -9.12 5.62
C VAL A 118 19.35 -7.61 5.40
N HIS A 119 18.42 -6.85 5.98
CA HIS A 119 18.28 -5.42 5.66
C HIS A 119 18.92 -4.48 6.70
N LEU A 120 19.08 -4.91 7.93
CA LEU A 120 19.61 -4.06 9.01
C LEU A 120 20.99 -4.50 9.51
N GLY A 121 21.42 -5.72 9.20
CA GLY A 121 22.72 -6.24 9.63
C GLY A 121 22.85 -6.38 11.15
N LEU A 122 21.74 -6.60 11.87
CA LEU A 122 21.68 -6.75 13.30
C LEU A 122 22.10 -8.17 13.73
N ASP A 123 22.64 -8.30 14.94
CA ASP A 123 22.87 -9.58 15.58
C ASP A 123 21.55 -10.22 16.07
N GLU A 124 21.58 -11.49 16.45
CA GLU A 124 20.40 -12.28 16.83
C GLU A 124 19.65 -11.64 18.02
N LYS A 125 20.37 -11.11 19.02
CA LYS A 125 19.77 -10.46 20.19
C LYS A 125 19.05 -9.17 19.80
N ALA A 126 19.69 -8.30 19.04
CA ALA A 126 19.09 -7.06 18.55
C ALA A 126 17.92 -7.29 17.63
N ILE A 127 17.96 -8.36 16.80
CA ILE A 127 16.86 -8.80 15.96
C ILE A 127 15.65 -9.16 16.82
N ARG A 128 15.83 -9.99 17.85
CA ARG A 128 14.72 -10.42 18.72
C ARG A 128 14.11 -9.21 19.47
N GLU A 129 14.93 -8.34 20.02
CA GLU A 129 14.47 -7.12 20.70
C GLU A 129 13.67 -6.22 19.73
N LYS A 130 14.20 -5.99 18.53
CA LYS A 130 13.51 -5.19 17.50
C LYS A 130 12.21 -5.84 17.04
N ALA A 131 12.16 -7.17 16.92
CA ALA A 131 10.95 -7.89 16.55
C ALA A 131 9.85 -7.69 17.61
N ILE A 132 10.17 -7.87 18.90
CA ILE A 132 9.25 -7.66 20.02
C ILE A 132 8.72 -6.21 19.99
N LEU A 133 9.61 -5.21 19.94
CA LEU A 133 9.23 -3.80 19.87
C LEU A 133 8.36 -3.47 18.65
N THR A 134 8.62 -4.14 17.53
CA THR A 134 7.82 -3.98 16.30
C THR A 134 6.39 -4.49 16.52
N LEU A 135 6.23 -5.65 17.14
CA LEU A 135 4.91 -6.23 17.43
C LEU A 135 4.14 -5.41 18.48
N GLU A 136 4.84 -4.90 19.51
CA GLU A 136 4.25 -4.01 20.52
C GLU A 136 3.72 -2.71 19.89
N LYS A 137 4.49 -2.07 19.01
CA LYS A 137 4.04 -0.88 18.25
C LYS A 137 2.80 -1.14 17.42
N MET A 138 2.64 -2.36 16.93
CA MET A 138 1.45 -2.80 16.18
C MET A 138 0.30 -3.26 17.10
N LEU A 139 0.38 -2.99 18.41
CA LEU A 139 -0.62 -3.37 19.41
C LEU A 139 -0.92 -4.88 19.42
N ILE A 140 0.09 -5.70 19.12
CA ILE A 140 -0.01 -7.15 19.19
C ILE A 140 0.29 -7.59 20.62
N ARG A 141 -0.68 -8.28 21.23
CA ARG A 141 -0.54 -8.82 22.59
C ARG A 141 0.40 -10.03 22.58
N ASP A 142 1.13 -10.20 23.67
CA ASP A 142 2.04 -11.32 23.89
C ASP A 142 3.01 -11.55 22.72
N PRO A 143 3.81 -10.52 22.36
CA PRO A 143 4.65 -10.54 21.16
C PRO A 143 5.64 -11.71 21.16
N GLU A 144 6.20 -12.10 22.31
CA GLU A 144 7.11 -13.23 22.40
C GLU A 144 6.43 -14.55 22.02
N GLU A 145 5.19 -14.77 22.47
CA GLU A 145 4.40 -15.94 22.08
C GLU A 145 4.07 -15.92 20.58
N VAL A 146 3.75 -14.73 20.03
CA VAL A 146 3.42 -14.57 18.62
C VAL A 146 4.62 -14.87 17.73
N LEU A 147 5.83 -14.54 18.13
CA LEU A 147 7.06 -14.88 17.39
C LEU A 147 7.24 -16.40 17.23
N GLU A 148 6.78 -17.20 18.19
CA GLU A 148 6.88 -18.67 18.15
C GLU A 148 5.77 -19.34 17.33
N LYS A 149 4.73 -18.60 16.93
CA LYS A 149 3.60 -19.11 16.15
C LYS A 149 3.91 -19.19 14.66
N PHE A 150 3.21 -20.12 14.00
CA PHE A 150 3.16 -20.18 12.55
C PHE A 150 2.06 -19.24 12.00
N PRO A 151 2.18 -18.74 10.76
CA PRO A 151 1.19 -17.81 10.18
C PRO A 151 -0.24 -18.33 10.23
N HIS A 152 -0.49 -19.62 9.98
CA HIS A 152 -1.83 -20.23 10.02
C HIS A 152 -2.48 -20.25 11.42
N GLN A 153 -1.72 -19.99 12.49
CA GLN A 153 -2.21 -19.89 13.86
C GLN A 153 -2.65 -18.46 14.24
N LEU A 154 -2.47 -17.50 13.33
CA LEU A 154 -2.79 -16.08 13.54
C LEU A 154 -3.95 -15.65 12.65
N SER A 155 -4.70 -14.64 13.09
CA SER A 155 -5.75 -14.03 12.26
C SER A 155 -5.13 -13.24 11.10
N GLY A 156 -5.90 -13.07 10.01
CA GLY A 156 -5.47 -12.24 8.88
C GLY A 156 -5.15 -10.80 9.30
N GLY A 157 -5.91 -10.22 10.22
CA GLY A 157 -5.65 -8.89 10.75
C GLY A 157 -4.36 -8.81 11.57
N MET A 158 -4.01 -9.85 12.33
CA MET A 158 -2.71 -9.92 13.03
C MET A 158 -1.55 -9.98 12.03
N LEU A 159 -1.64 -10.87 11.05
CA LEU A 159 -0.61 -10.97 10.00
C LEU A 159 -0.45 -9.67 9.21
N GLN A 160 -1.57 -8.96 8.96
CA GLN A 160 -1.53 -7.67 8.29
C GLN A 160 -0.78 -6.63 9.14
N ARG A 161 -1.07 -6.55 10.44
CA ARG A 161 -0.36 -5.66 11.36
C ARG A 161 1.12 -6.02 11.48
N ILE A 162 1.46 -7.30 11.53
CA ILE A 162 2.85 -7.77 11.52
C ILE A 162 3.56 -7.32 10.24
N MET A 163 2.94 -7.49 9.07
CA MET A 163 3.51 -7.06 7.79
C MET A 163 3.74 -5.54 7.73
N ILE A 164 2.79 -4.73 8.22
CA ILE A 164 2.93 -3.28 8.34
C ILE A 164 4.08 -2.94 9.30
N GLY A 165 4.13 -3.61 10.46
CA GLY A 165 5.20 -3.43 11.44
C GLY A 165 6.58 -3.70 10.85
N ILE A 166 6.76 -4.81 10.15
CA ILE A 166 8.01 -5.14 9.46
C ILE A 166 8.38 -4.03 8.46
N ALA A 167 7.42 -3.61 7.61
CA ALA A 167 7.67 -2.61 6.60
C ALA A 167 8.07 -1.24 7.19
N THR A 168 7.48 -0.85 8.31
CA THR A 168 7.76 0.41 9.00
C THR A 168 9.00 0.37 9.89
N ALA A 169 9.32 -0.80 10.46
CA ALA A 169 10.53 -0.99 11.27
C ALA A 169 11.84 -0.80 10.48
N MET A 170 11.75 -0.83 9.14
CA MET A 170 12.87 -0.48 8.25
C MET A 170 13.12 1.02 8.15
N GLU A 171 12.22 1.88 8.68
CA GLU A 171 12.28 3.34 8.55
C GLU A 171 12.49 3.76 7.08
N PRO A 172 11.59 3.33 6.17
CA PRO A 172 11.79 3.55 4.75
C PRO A 172 11.58 5.02 4.36
N ASP A 173 12.20 5.45 3.27
CA ASP A 173 11.90 6.74 2.64
C ASP A 173 10.52 6.73 1.96
N LEU A 174 10.12 5.56 1.42
CA LEU A 174 8.86 5.35 0.71
C LEU A 174 8.20 4.04 1.15
N LEU A 175 6.98 4.14 1.63
CA LEU A 175 6.11 3.01 1.97
C LEU A 175 4.98 2.90 0.95
N VAL A 176 4.87 1.74 0.30
CA VAL A 176 3.78 1.42 -0.62
C VAL A 176 2.79 0.50 0.08
N ALA A 177 1.55 0.94 0.23
CA ALA A 177 0.47 0.14 0.79
C ALA A 177 -0.52 -0.24 -0.32
N ALA A 178 -0.47 -1.51 -0.75
CA ALA A 178 -1.32 -2.03 -1.81
C ALA A 178 -2.56 -2.68 -1.20
N GLU A 179 -3.66 -1.94 -1.11
CA GLU A 179 -4.95 -2.36 -0.53
C GLU A 179 -4.82 -3.00 0.87
N PRO A 180 -4.15 -2.34 1.83
CA PRO A 180 -3.78 -2.94 3.11
C PRO A 180 -4.97 -3.20 4.04
N THR A 181 -6.18 -2.75 3.68
CA THR A 181 -7.41 -2.88 4.45
C THR A 181 -8.46 -3.76 3.78
N THR A 182 -8.12 -4.43 2.66
CA THR A 182 -9.04 -5.31 1.96
C THR A 182 -9.20 -6.64 2.70
N ALA A 183 -10.43 -7.13 2.81
CA ALA A 183 -10.80 -8.38 3.46
C ALA A 183 -10.48 -8.45 4.98
N ILE A 184 -10.50 -7.30 5.64
CA ILE A 184 -10.30 -7.17 7.10
C ILE A 184 -11.58 -6.59 7.71
N ASP A 185 -11.88 -6.98 8.96
CA ASP A 185 -13.01 -6.43 9.70
C ASP A 185 -12.85 -4.91 9.98
N ALA A 186 -13.96 -4.22 10.23
CA ALA A 186 -13.98 -2.77 10.36
C ALA A 186 -13.14 -2.22 11.52
N ILE A 187 -13.01 -2.98 12.61
CA ILE A 187 -12.23 -2.56 13.79
C ILE A 187 -10.74 -2.60 13.43
N THR A 188 -10.27 -3.73 12.91
CA THR A 188 -8.88 -3.88 12.46
C THR A 188 -8.53 -2.90 11.33
N GLN A 189 -9.48 -2.64 10.42
CA GLN A 189 -9.30 -1.62 9.38
C GLN A 189 -9.05 -0.24 9.99
N TYR A 190 -9.81 0.14 11.02
CA TYR A 190 -9.62 1.42 11.71
C TYR A 190 -8.25 1.49 12.38
N GLU A 191 -7.83 0.44 13.11
CA GLU A 191 -6.52 0.36 13.76
C GLU A 191 -5.36 0.50 12.76
N ILE A 192 -5.46 -0.16 11.62
CA ILE A 192 -4.48 -0.05 10.54
C ILE A 192 -4.42 1.38 9.98
N LEU A 193 -5.56 2.03 9.84
CA LEU A 193 -5.63 3.42 9.36
C LEU A 193 -4.94 4.39 10.31
N GLU A 194 -5.19 4.25 11.62
CA GLU A 194 -4.52 5.04 12.66
C GLU A 194 -3.00 4.85 12.62
N GLU A 195 -2.53 3.63 12.35
CA GLU A 195 -1.11 3.37 12.19
C GLU A 195 -0.51 4.10 10.97
N PHE A 196 -1.18 4.09 9.82
CA PHE A 196 -0.73 4.88 8.67
C PHE A 196 -0.77 6.40 8.92
N LEU A 197 -1.75 6.90 9.67
CA LEU A 197 -1.79 8.30 10.10
C LEU A 197 -0.61 8.62 11.02
N ARG A 198 -0.26 7.72 11.95
CA ARG A 198 0.90 7.88 12.81
C ARG A 198 2.20 7.93 12.01
N ILE A 199 2.39 6.99 11.07
CA ILE A 199 3.57 6.98 10.19
C ILE A 199 3.67 8.30 9.42
N LYS A 200 2.56 8.77 8.83
CA LYS A 200 2.51 10.04 8.11
C LYS A 200 2.91 11.24 8.99
N ASN A 201 2.40 11.31 10.22
CA ASN A 201 2.57 12.46 11.10
C ASN A 201 3.90 12.46 11.86
N GLU A 202 4.43 11.30 12.20
CA GLU A 202 5.60 11.15 13.07
C GLU A 202 6.89 10.86 12.30
N SER A 203 6.79 10.38 11.06
CA SER A 203 7.96 10.10 10.21
C SER A 203 7.96 10.96 8.95
N ASN A 204 9.13 11.10 8.34
CA ASN A 204 9.26 11.75 7.04
C ASN A 204 9.08 10.76 5.87
N THR A 205 8.50 9.59 6.15
CA THR A 205 8.22 8.54 5.16
C THR A 205 7.14 8.99 4.20
N ALA A 206 7.44 8.98 2.93
CA ALA A 206 6.43 9.18 1.88
C ALA A 206 5.57 7.93 1.75
N VAL A 207 4.27 8.08 1.49
CA VAL A 207 3.34 6.96 1.40
C VAL A 207 2.63 6.95 0.05
N ILE A 208 2.63 5.80 -0.64
CA ILE A 208 1.68 5.52 -1.73
C ILE A 208 0.61 4.58 -1.18
N PHE A 209 -0.62 5.05 -1.10
CA PHE A 209 -1.74 4.28 -0.59
C PHE A 209 -2.71 3.90 -1.71
N ILE A 210 -2.71 2.63 -2.09
CA ILE A 210 -3.61 2.10 -3.13
C ILE A 210 -4.87 1.56 -2.46
N THR A 211 -6.02 2.07 -2.86
CA THR A 211 -7.31 1.60 -2.34
C THR A 211 -8.44 1.91 -3.31
N HIS A 212 -9.58 1.28 -3.11
CA HIS A 212 -10.85 1.64 -3.73
C HIS A 212 -11.79 2.36 -2.75
N ASP A 213 -11.34 2.65 -1.52
CA ASP A 213 -12.15 3.28 -0.47
C ASP A 213 -11.85 4.79 -0.34
N LEU A 214 -12.86 5.60 -0.67
CA LEU A 214 -12.81 7.06 -0.53
C LEU A 214 -12.69 7.52 0.93
N GLY A 215 -13.26 6.77 1.88
CA GLY A 215 -13.19 7.11 3.31
C GLY A 215 -11.77 7.03 3.85
N VAL A 216 -11.02 6.03 3.41
CA VAL A 216 -9.60 5.86 3.73
C VAL A 216 -8.77 7.02 3.17
N VAL A 217 -8.93 7.28 1.88
CA VAL A 217 -8.16 8.32 1.17
C VAL A 217 -8.45 9.72 1.73
N SER A 218 -9.70 9.98 2.16
CA SER A 218 -10.08 11.26 2.77
C SER A 218 -9.32 11.61 4.05
N LYS A 219 -8.84 10.60 4.76
CA LYS A 219 -8.09 10.76 6.02
C LYS A 219 -6.58 10.84 5.82
N LEU A 220 -6.06 10.07 4.84
CA LEU A 220 -4.62 9.86 4.68
C LEU A 220 -3.99 10.70 3.58
N ALA A 221 -4.66 10.84 2.42
CA ALA A 221 -4.03 11.34 1.22
C ALA A 221 -3.96 12.87 1.17
N ASP A 222 -2.77 13.41 0.88
CA ASP A 222 -2.57 14.82 0.56
C ASP A 222 -2.91 15.09 -0.91
N LYS A 223 -2.61 14.12 -1.77
CA LYS A 223 -2.93 14.12 -3.20
C LYS A 223 -3.58 12.80 -3.59
N ILE A 224 -4.42 12.86 -4.57
CA ILE A 224 -5.15 11.70 -5.10
C ILE A 224 -4.99 11.67 -6.62
N ILE A 225 -4.74 10.49 -7.15
CA ILE A 225 -4.94 10.20 -8.57
C ILE A 225 -6.00 9.11 -8.68
N VAL A 226 -6.89 9.26 -9.67
CA VAL A 226 -7.91 8.26 -9.98
C VAL A 226 -7.50 7.55 -11.25
N MET A 227 -7.42 6.23 -11.19
CA MET A 227 -7.05 5.40 -12.33
C MET A 227 -8.25 4.62 -12.87
N SER A 228 -8.41 4.64 -14.18
CA SER A 228 -9.38 3.85 -14.92
C SER A 228 -8.77 3.31 -16.20
N LYS A 229 -8.93 2.00 -16.46
CA LYS A 229 -8.43 1.35 -17.69
C LYS A 229 -6.96 1.67 -18.02
N GLY A 230 -6.10 1.67 -17.00
CA GLY A 230 -4.67 1.92 -17.15
C GLY A 230 -4.25 3.40 -17.22
N LYS A 231 -5.18 4.35 -17.18
CA LYS A 231 -4.90 5.79 -17.28
C LYS A 231 -5.25 6.53 -16.00
N VAL A 232 -4.54 7.63 -15.75
CA VAL A 232 -4.98 8.62 -14.76
C VAL A 232 -6.06 9.48 -15.39
N VAL A 233 -7.28 9.40 -14.87
CA VAL A 233 -8.45 10.13 -15.39
C VAL A 233 -8.77 11.40 -14.60
N ASP A 234 -8.39 11.45 -13.32
CA ASP A 234 -8.50 12.64 -12.47
C ASP A 234 -7.35 12.72 -11.49
N ARG A 235 -7.06 13.95 -11.01
CA ARG A 235 -6.06 14.23 -9.99
C ARG A 235 -6.42 15.47 -9.19
N GLY A 236 -6.08 15.50 -7.90
CA GLY A 236 -6.33 16.64 -7.03
C GLY A 236 -6.25 16.25 -5.55
N ASP A 237 -6.70 17.14 -4.68
CA ASP A 237 -6.98 16.83 -3.29
C ASP A 237 -8.34 16.13 -3.14
N PHE A 238 -8.65 15.69 -1.94
CA PHE A 238 -9.92 15.00 -1.66
C PHE A 238 -11.15 15.88 -2.01
N LYS A 239 -11.07 17.17 -1.71
CA LYS A 239 -12.16 18.11 -2.00
C LYS A 239 -12.40 18.20 -3.51
N HIS A 240 -11.36 18.36 -4.30
CA HIS A 240 -11.46 18.38 -5.77
C HIS A 240 -12.09 17.10 -6.31
N ILE A 241 -11.60 15.92 -5.88
CA ILE A 241 -12.13 14.63 -6.35
C ILE A 241 -13.63 14.48 -6.03
N VAL A 242 -14.08 14.95 -4.89
CA VAL A 242 -15.50 14.80 -4.47
C VAL A 242 -16.41 15.85 -5.12
N THR A 243 -15.93 17.09 -5.32
CA THR A 243 -16.82 18.21 -5.72
C THR A 243 -16.61 18.72 -7.14
N ALA A 244 -15.44 18.46 -7.73
CA ALA A 244 -15.02 19.07 -9.00
C ALA A 244 -14.37 18.07 -9.98
N ALA A 245 -14.54 16.77 -9.78
CA ALA A 245 -14.03 15.75 -10.69
C ALA A 245 -14.53 15.97 -12.13
N SER A 246 -13.61 15.95 -13.07
CA SER A 246 -13.90 16.20 -14.49
C SER A 246 -14.35 14.93 -15.22
N ASP A 247 -13.80 13.79 -14.83
CA ASP A 247 -14.08 12.52 -15.50
C ASP A 247 -15.39 11.87 -15.02
N PRO A 248 -16.25 11.37 -15.94
CA PRO A 248 -17.50 10.69 -15.58
C PRO A 248 -17.32 9.48 -14.67
N TYR A 249 -16.22 8.73 -14.84
CA TYR A 249 -15.91 7.57 -14.01
C TYR A 249 -15.65 7.99 -12.55
N THR A 250 -14.88 9.06 -12.34
CA THR A 250 -14.61 9.59 -11.00
C THR A 250 -15.90 10.04 -10.31
N ARG A 251 -16.77 10.76 -11.03
CA ARG A 251 -18.08 11.17 -10.51
C ARG A 251 -18.92 9.98 -10.09
N LEU A 252 -19.01 8.95 -10.95
CA LEU A 252 -19.75 7.73 -10.66
C LEU A 252 -19.18 6.99 -9.43
N LEU A 253 -17.85 6.93 -9.30
CA LEU A 253 -17.16 6.31 -8.16
C LEU A 253 -17.52 7.04 -6.85
N VAL A 254 -17.51 8.37 -6.86
CA VAL A 254 -17.89 9.21 -5.71
C VAL A 254 -19.36 9.04 -5.37
N GLU A 255 -20.26 9.08 -6.36
CA GLU A 255 -21.70 8.89 -6.17
C GLU A 255 -22.05 7.54 -5.54
N LYS A 256 -21.53 6.45 -6.09
CA LYS A 256 -21.77 5.09 -5.56
C LYS A 256 -21.35 4.98 -4.09
N ARG A 257 -20.18 5.53 -3.73
CA ARG A 257 -19.67 5.46 -2.37
C ARG A 257 -20.46 6.37 -1.42
N THR A 258 -20.81 7.57 -1.85
CA THR A 258 -21.63 8.50 -1.06
C THR A 258 -23.04 7.95 -0.84
N ALA A 259 -23.64 7.32 -1.83
CA ALA A 259 -24.96 6.69 -1.72
C ALA A 259 -24.98 5.56 -0.69
N VAL A 260 -23.94 4.69 -0.66
CA VAL A 260 -23.78 3.64 0.36
C VAL A 260 -23.68 4.24 1.75
N MET A 261 -22.85 5.28 1.94
CA MET A 261 -22.69 5.95 3.23
C MET A 261 -23.97 6.63 3.71
N ARG A 262 -24.73 7.27 2.81
CA ARG A 262 -26.04 7.89 3.14
C ARG A 262 -27.07 6.85 3.56
N ARG A 263 -27.19 5.74 2.83
CA ARG A 263 -28.10 4.65 3.20
C ARG A 263 -27.75 4.04 4.56
N TYR A 264 -26.45 3.83 4.82
CA TYR A 264 -25.99 3.31 6.11
C TYR A 264 -26.37 4.26 7.27
N ARG A 265 -26.13 5.58 7.12
CA ARG A 265 -26.54 6.58 8.14
C ARG A 265 -28.06 6.59 8.34
N GLN A 266 -28.84 6.58 7.28
CA GLN A 266 -30.30 6.50 7.39
C GLN A 266 -30.77 5.26 8.16
N PHE A 267 -30.10 4.12 7.97
CA PHE A 267 -30.42 2.87 8.67
C PHE A 267 -30.06 2.92 10.17
N VAL A 268 -28.94 3.55 10.51
CA VAL A 268 -28.48 3.70 11.89
C VAL A 268 -29.30 4.77 12.64
N ASP A 269 -29.65 5.86 11.97
CA ASP A 269 -30.38 7.00 12.55
C ASP A 269 -31.91 6.75 12.61
N THR A 270 -32.42 5.65 12.05
CA THR A 270 -33.86 5.31 12.12
C THR A 270 -34.15 4.67 13.50
N PRO A 271 -34.97 5.31 14.38
CA PRO A 271 -35.33 4.73 15.66
C PRO A 271 -36.13 3.44 15.41
N GLY A 272 -35.54 2.28 15.65
CA GLY A 272 -36.17 0.96 15.48
C GLY A 272 -35.42 -0.06 14.62
N GLY A 273 -34.31 0.29 13.97
CA GLY A 273 -33.53 -0.62 13.11
C GLY A 273 -32.65 -1.65 13.82
N GLY A 274 -32.68 -1.70 15.13
CA GLY A 274 -31.80 -2.52 15.97
C GLY A 274 -32.45 -3.75 16.65
N ARG A 275 -33.60 -4.22 16.14
CA ARG A 275 -34.22 -5.45 16.70
C ARG A 275 -34.82 -6.30 15.57
N GLN A 276 -34.01 -7.13 14.99
CA GLN A 276 -34.37 -8.44 14.39
C GLN A 276 -33.11 -9.03 13.72
N CYS A 277 -32.32 -9.72 14.50
CA CYS A 277 -31.58 -10.93 14.12
C CYS A 277 -31.28 -11.69 15.40
#